data_1096c84b7d123254d014b767a970d090
#
_entry.id   1096c84b7d123254d014b767a970d090
#
_cell.length_a   1.000
_cell.length_b   1.000
_cell.length_c   1.000
_cell.angle_alpha   90.00
_cell.angle_beta   90.00
_cell.angle_gamma   90.00
#
_symmetry.space_group_name_H-M   'P 1'
#
loop_
_entity.id
_entity.type
_entity.pdbx_description
1 polymer ?
#
loop_
_entity_poly.entity_id
_entity_poly.type
_entity_poly.pdbx_seq_one_letter_code
_entity_poly.pdbx_strand_id
1 'polypeptide(L)'
;DYAFSECEALTSVTIPNSVTEIGDDAFEGCEALEKVEFASIESLCSISFNGGYSNPLELAPHLYINGQEVTNLIIPNGVTRIGDGAFCGCEALTSIKIPDSVTTIGEEAFSYCTSLMSINVTEDNLNYASIDGVLYNKDKKILIQCPGGKNNIEIPNSVRIIGENAF
;
A
#
# COMPACT_ATOMS: atom_id res chain seq x y z
N ASP A 1 -18.16 -4.66 -10.17
CA ASP A 1 -17.29 -5.66 -10.80
C ASP A 1 -17.13 -5.32 -12.28
N TYR A 2 -15.98 -5.61 -12.88
CA TYR A 2 -15.67 -5.47 -14.32
C TYR A 2 -15.92 -4.08 -14.92
N ALA A 3 -15.87 -3.00 -14.12
CA ALA A 3 -16.31 -1.67 -14.56
C ALA A 3 -15.48 -1.11 -15.73
N PHE A 4 -14.20 -1.42 -15.81
CA PHE A 4 -13.27 -1.06 -16.87
C PHE A 4 -12.59 -2.28 -17.50
N SER A 5 -13.09 -3.51 -17.23
CA SER A 5 -12.51 -4.72 -17.79
C SER A 5 -12.40 -4.61 -19.32
N GLU A 6 -11.26 -5.08 -19.87
CA GLU A 6 -10.94 -5.02 -21.31
C GLU A 6 -10.86 -3.59 -21.91
N CYS A 7 -10.70 -2.57 -21.05
CA CYS A 7 -10.45 -1.21 -21.54
C CYS A 7 -8.99 -1.06 -21.99
N GLU A 8 -8.57 -1.80 -23.02
CA GLU A 8 -7.18 -1.91 -23.51
C GLU A 8 -6.54 -0.56 -23.90
N ALA A 9 -7.35 0.45 -24.26
CA ALA A 9 -6.88 1.79 -24.62
C ALA A 9 -6.84 2.79 -23.47
N LEU A 10 -7.23 2.38 -22.25
CA LEU A 10 -7.26 3.26 -21.07
C LEU A 10 -5.83 3.52 -20.59
N THR A 11 -5.34 4.76 -20.72
CA THR A 11 -3.97 5.14 -20.32
C THR A 11 -3.90 5.79 -18.96
N SER A 12 -5.00 6.33 -18.44
CA SER A 12 -5.03 6.98 -17.13
C SER A 12 -6.40 6.92 -16.49
N VAL A 13 -6.43 6.86 -15.17
CA VAL A 13 -7.66 6.93 -14.38
C VAL A 13 -7.47 7.85 -13.17
N THR A 14 -8.51 8.61 -12.84
CA THR A 14 -8.56 9.43 -11.62
C THR A 14 -9.69 8.94 -10.74
N ILE A 15 -9.37 8.55 -9.50
CA ILE A 15 -10.32 8.03 -8.51
C ILE A 15 -10.66 9.16 -7.52
N PRO A 16 -11.91 9.65 -7.50
CA PRO A 16 -12.32 10.71 -6.59
C PRO A 16 -12.53 10.23 -5.15
N ASN A 17 -12.55 11.17 -4.19
CA ASN A 17 -12.74 10.86 -2.76
C ASN A 17 -14.09 10.19 -2.43
N SER A 18 -15.06 10.24 -3.33
CA SER A 18 -16.37 9.62 -3.13
C SER A 18 -16.38 8.11 -3.37
N VAL A 19 -15.32 7.55 -3.96
CA VAL A 19 -15.19 6.11 -4.19
C VAL A 19 -14.76 5.44 -2.89
N THR A 20 -15.54 4.49 -2.42
CA THR A 20 -15.29 3.72 -1.20
C THR A 20 -15.05 2.23 -1.49
N GLU A 21 -15.39 1.79 -2.69
CA GLU A 21 -15.27 0.39 -3.10
C GLU A 21 -14.97 0.29 -4.59
N ILE A 22 -14.05 -0.60 -4.95
CA ILE A 22 -13.76 -0.99 -6.33
C ILE A 22 -13.93 -2.50 -6.40
N GLY A 23 -14.85 -2.93 -7.27
CA GLY A 23 -15.27 -4.32 -7.37
C GLY A 23 -14.25 -5.19 -8.10
N ASP A 24 -14.52 -6.49 -8.05
CA ASP A 24 -13.72 -7.56 -8.61
C ASP A 24 -13.43 -7.33 -10.10
N ASP A 25 -12.19 -7.57 -10.51
CA ASP A 25 -11.69 -7.45 -11.90
C ASP A 25 -12.02 -6.11 -12.59
N ALA A 26 -12.18 -5.04 -11.79
CA ALA A 26 -12.59 -3.75 -12.33
C ALA A 26 -11.65 -3.18 -13.40
N PHE A 27 -10.38 -3.52 -13.36
CA PHE A 27 -9.35 -3.07 -14.32
C PHE A 27 -8.69 -4.21 -15.09
N GLU A 28 -9.22 -5.44 -15.03
CA GLU A 28 -8.70 -6.55 -15.81
C GLU A 28 -8.56 -6.17 -17.29
N GLY A 29 -7.42 -6.49 -17.92
CA GLY A 29 -7.18 -6.21 -19.34
C GLY A 29 -6.90 -4.74 -19.68
N CYS A 30 -6.74 -3.83 -18.70
CA CYS A 30 -6.34 -2.44 -18.95
C CYS A 30 -4.83 -2.33 -19.23
N GLU A 31 -4.33 -2.99 -20.27
CA GLU A 31 -2.89 -3.15 -20.54
C GLU A 31 -2.13 -1.84 -20.85
N ALA A 32 -2.85 -0.80 -21.32
CA ALA A 32 -2.26 0.50 -21.60
C ALA A 32 -2.27 1.47 -20.40
N LEU A 33 -2.74 1.02 -19.21
CA LEU A 33 -2.84 1.89 -18.05
C LEU A 33 -1.45 2.25 -17.51
N GLU A 34 -1.09 3.54 -17.58
CA GLU A 34 0.21 4.06 -17.15
C GLU A 34 0.11 4.97 -15.92
N LYS A 35 -1.04 5.60 -15.71
CA LYS A 35 -1.21 6.58 -14.66
C LYS A 35 -2.48 6.34 -13.84
N VAL A 36 -2.30 6.21 -12.52
CA VAL A 36 -3.40 6.15 -11.55
C VAL A 36 -3.30 7.31 -10.58
N GLU A 37 -4.32 8.15 -10.53
CA GLU A 37 -4.39 9.30 -9.64
C GLU A 37 -5.54 9.12 -8.65
N PHE A 38 -5.24 9.21 -7.37
CA PHE A 38 -6.25 9.29 -6.31
C PHE A 38 -6.37 10.72 -5.81
N ALA A 39 -7.57 11.10 -5.41
CA ALA A 39 -7.81 12.47 -4.93
C ALA A 39 -7.09 12.76 -3.61
N SER A 40 -6.85 11.75 -2.77
CA SER A 40 -6.05 11.87 -1.54
C SER A 40 -5.55 10.49 -1.03
N ILE A 41 -4.52 10.53 -0.19
CA ILE A 41 -4.04 9.32 0.51
C ILE A 41 -5.08 8.78 1.48
N GLU A 42 -5.83 9.65 2.15
CA GLU A 42 -6.91 9.27 3.07
C GLU A 42 -7.98 8.43 2.35
N SER A 43 -8.41 8.88 1.17
CA SER A 43 -9.40 8.13 0.39
C SER A 43 -8.86 6.77 -0.06
N LEU A 44 -7.63 6.73 -0.58
CA LEU A 44 -7.00 5.47 -0.98
C LEU A 44 -6.91 4.47 0.18
N CYS A 45 -6.50 4.93 1.37
CA CYS A 45 -6.44 4.09 2.57
C CYS A 45 -7.81 3.50 2.97
N SER A 46 -8.93 4.12 2.57
CA SER A 46 -10.28 3.73 2.95
C SER A 46 -11.02 2.91 1.88
N ILE A 47 -10.50 2.84 0.66
CA ILE A 47 -11.12 2.06 -0.41
C ILE A 47 -11.04 0.57 -0.08
N SER A 48 -12.15 -0.13 -0.33
CA SER A 48 -12.23 -1.59 -0.33
C SER A 48 -11.96 -2.10 -1.74
N PHE A 49 -10.87 -2.83 -1.92
CA PHE A 49 -10.54 -3.51 -3.16
C PHE A 49 -11.02 -4.97 -3.07
N ASN A 50 -11.94 -5.37 -3.95
CA ASN A 50 -12.58 -6.68 -3.90
C ASN A 50 -12.04 -7.58 -5.02
N GLY A 51 -11.18 -8.53 -4.66
CA GLY A 51 -10.65 -9.51 -5.61
C GLY A 51 -9.53 -9.01 -6.50
N GLY A 52 -9.16 -9.83 -7.50
CA GLY A 52 -8.06 -9.55 -8.41
C GLY A 52 -8.30 -8.34 -9.29
N TYR A 53 -7.23 -7.71 -9.75
CA TYR A 53 -7.28 -6.54 -10.65
C TYR A 53 -8.28 -5.43 -10.26
N SER A 54 -8.68 -5.39 -8.99
CA SER A 54 -9.53 -4.33 -8.45
C SER A 54 -8.73 -3.07 -8.16
N ASN A 55 -7.48 -3.21 -7.69
CA ASN A 55 -6.59 -2.07 -7.50
C ASN A 55 -5.83 -1.76 -8.81
N PRO A 56 -6.09 -0.59 -9.45
CA PRO A 56 -5.43 -0.24 -10.70
C PRO A 56 -3.91 -0.03 -10.56
N LEU A 57 -3.39 0.12 -9.33
CA LEU A 57 -1.95 0.23 -9.06
C LEU A 57 -1.20 -1.09 -9.32
N GLU A 58 -1.90 -2.22 -9.39
CA GLU A 58 -1.29 -3.50 -9.78
C GLU A 58 -0.90 -3.53 -11.27
N LEU A 59 -1.54 -2.71 -12.10
CA LEU A 59 -1.26 -2.59 -13.53
C LEU A 59 -0.40 -1.37 -13.86
N ALA A 60 -0.65 -0.25 -13.18
CA ALA A 60 0.09 1.00 -13.35
C ALA A 60 0.79 1.36 -12.04
N PRO A 61 2.07 1.00 -11.87
CA PRO A 61 2.76 1.01 -10.57
C PRO A 61 3.10 2.40 -10.03
N HIS A 62 2.59 3.44 -10.67
CA HIS A 62 2.86 4.84 -10.35
C HIS A 62 1.64 5.51 -9.72
N LEU A 63 1.69 5.74 -8.41
CA LEU A 63 0.67 6.45 -7.65
C LEU A 63 0.83 7.97 -7.82
N TYR A 64 -0.24 8.66 -8.21
CA TYR A 64 -0.28 10.13 -8.27
C TYR A 64 -1.30 10.70 -7.29
N ILE A 65 -0.93 11.84 -6.67
CA ILE A 65 -1.81 12.68 -5.86
C ILE A 65 -1.62 14.14 -6.30
N ASN A 66 -2.69 14.82 -6.67
CA ASN A 66 -2.64 16.19 -7.19
C ASN A 66 -1.65 16.38 -8.34
N GLY A 67 -1.60 15.42 -9.26
CA GLY A 67 -0.72 15.42 -10.42
C GLY A 67 0.76 15.15 -10.12
N GLN A 68 1.13 14.89 -8.87
CA GLN A 68 2.50 14.55 -8.48
C GLN A 68 2.63 13.07 -8.13
N GLU A 69 3.67 12.45 -8.65
CA GLU A 69 4.01 11.08 -8.31
C GLU A 69 4.48 10.96 -6.87
N VAL A 70 3.94 9.96 -6.16
CA VAL A 70 4.26 9.67 -4.76
C VAL A 70 5.36 8.63 -4.70
N THR A 71 6.58 9.04 -4.41
CA THR A 71 7.73 8.13 -4.16
C THR A 71 8.05 7.99 -2.67
N ASN A 72 7.68 8.98 -1.86
CA ASN A 72 7.80 8.97 -0.41
C ASN A 72 6.41 9.17 0.19
N LEU A 73 5.82 8.09 0.67
CA LEU A 73 4.47 8.12 1.21
C LEU A 73 4.45 8.54 2.67
N ILE A 74 3.69 9.59 2.98
CA ILE A 74 3.38 9.97 4.36
C ILE A 74 1.90 9.75 4.57
N ILE A 75 1.56 8.75 5.40
CA ILE A 75 0.17 8.52 5.80
C ILE A 75 -0.27 9.70 6.68
N PRO A 76 -1.36 10.40 6.33
CA PRO A 76 -1.82 11.58 7.07
C PRO A 76 -2.25 11.25 8.51
N ASN A 77 -2.02 12.21 9.41
CA ASN A 77 -2.56 12.11 10.77
C ASN A 77 -4.09 12.05 10.72
N GLY A 78 -4.68 11.14 11.51
CA GLY A 78 -6.13 10.89 11.51
C GLY A 78 -6.55 9.70 10.66
N VAL A 79 -5.73 9.20 9.75
CA VAL A 79 -5.94 7.88 9.13
C VAL A 79 -5.77 6.81 10.20
N THR A 80 -6.82 6.02 10.42
CA THR A 80 -6.82 4.95 11.44
C THR A 80 -6.64 3.56 10.83
N ARG A 81 -6.97 3.39 9.56
CA ARG A 81 -6.84 2.14 8.81
C ARG A 81 -6.14 2.38 7.48
N ILE A 82 -5.23 1.49 7.13
CA ILE A 82 -4.74 1.29 5.76
C ILE A 82 -5.43 0.03 5.25
N GLY A 83 -6.18 0.14 4.16
CA GLY A 83 -6.98 -0.95 3.59
C GLY A 83 -6.14 -2.11 3.08
N ASP A 84 -6.81 -3.24 2.83
CA ASP A 84 -6.20 -4.41 2.23
C ASP A 84 -5.74 -4.05 0.80
N GLY A 85 -4.51 -4.39 0.43
CA GLY A 85 -3.94 -4.07 -0.88
C GLY A 85 -3.82 -2.59 -1.22
N ALA A 86 -4.04 -1.64 -0.29
CA ALA A 86 -4.19 -0.21 -0.61
C ALA A 86 -3.03 0.38 -1.43
N PHE A 87 -1.81 -0.06 -1.21
CA PHE A 87 -0.62 0.37 -1.94
C PHE A 87 0.06 -0.81 -2.66
N CYS A 88 -0.66 -1.91 -2.86
CA CYS A 88 -0.16 -3.07 -3.59
C CYS A 88 0.27 -2.64 -5.00
N GLY A 89 1.45 -3.09 -5.45
CA GLY A 89 1.96 -2.76 -6.77
C GLY A 89 2.60 -1.38 -6.92
N CYS A 90 2.66 -0.55 -5.87
CA CYS A 90 3.30 0.77 -5.94
C CYS A 90 4.83 0.65 -6.04
N GLU A 91 5.35 0.26 -7.20
CA GLU A 91 6.78 0.00 -7.40
C GLU A 91 7.67 1.24 -7.25
N ALA A 92 7.12 2.43 -7.49
CA ALA A 92 7.85 3.69 -7.37
C ALA A 92 8.05 4.15 -5.90
N LEU A 93 7.33 3.56 -4.93
CA LEU A 93 7.48 3.91 -3.51
C LEU A 93 8.84 3.50 -2.97
N THR A 94 9.55 4.44 -2.36
CA THR A 94 10.85 4.22 -1.72
C THR A 94 10.80 4.23 -0.21
N SER A 95 9.87 4.99 0.37
CA SER A 95 9.67 5.05 1.82
C SER A 95 8.22 5.29 2.21
N ILE A 96 7.84 4.76 3.37
CA ILE A 96 6.52 4.96 3.97
C ILE A 96 6.70 5.45 5.41
N LYS A 97 5.92 6.47 5.81
CA LYS A 97 5.82 6.92 7.20
C LYS A 97 4.41 6.70 7.71
N ILE A 98 4.29 5.92 8.79
CA ILE A 98 3.02 5.54 9.44
C ILE A 98 2.88 6.31 10.76
N PRO A 99 1.84 7.14 10.96
CA PRO A 99 1.60 7.90 12.17
C PRO A 99 1.05 7.03 13.32
N ASP A 100 0.97 7.62 14.49
CA ASP A 100 0.39 7.02 15.70
C ASP A 100 -1.11 6.73 15.57
N SER A 101 -1.82 7.46 14.72
CA SER A 101 -3.26 7.28 14.48
C SER A 101 -3.61 5.93 13.82
N VAL A 102 -2.67 5.30 13.08
CA VAL A 102 -2.93 4.03 12.40
C VAL A 102 -3.00 2.88 13.39
N THR A 103 -4.17 2.27 13.48
CA THR A 103 -4.46 1.12 14.35
C THR A 103 -4.59 -0.19 13.59
N THR A 104 -4.83 -0.13 12.27
CA THR A 104 -5.01 -1.31 11.41
C THR A 104 -4.27 -1.13 10.10
N ILE A 105 -3.51 -2.15 9.70
CA ILE A 105 -2.92 -2.28 8.38
C ILE A 105 -3.46 -3.58 7.80
N GLY A 106 -4.07 -3.48 6.63
CA GLY A 106 -4.70 -4.59 5.93
C GLY A 106 -3.70 -5.57 5.33
N GLU A 107 -4.21 -6.71 4.90
CA GLU A 107 -3.42 -7.73 4.23
C GLU A 107 -2.86 -7.17 2.91
N GLU A 108 -1.64 -7.54 2.57
CA GLU A 108 -0.96 -7.13 1.32
C GLU A 108 -0.89 -5.62 1.06
N ALA A 109 -1.14 -4.77 2.09
CA ALA A 109 -1.21 -3.33 1.94
C ALA A 109 0.01 -2.70 1.22
N PHE A 110 1.18 -3.33 1.30
CA PHE A 110 2.44 -2.88 0.70
C PHE A 110 3.13 -3.96 -0.14
N SER A 111 2.39 -4.99 -0.55
CA SER A 111 2.92 -6.06 -1.39
C SER A 111 3.33 -5.52 -2.76
N TYR A 112 4.34 -6.13 -3.37
CA TYR A 112 4.89 -5.73 -4.68
C TYR A 112 5.43 -4.29 -4.78
N CYS A 113 5.66 -3.61 -3.65
CA CYS A 113 6.39 -2.33 -3.62
C CYS A 113 7.90 -2.60 -3.77
N THR A 114 8.35 -2.92 -4.97
CA THR A 114 9.70 -3.47 -5.24
C THR A 114 10.85 -2.49 -4.97
N SER A 115 10.61 -1.17 -5.03
CA SER A 115 11.61 -0.14 -4.69
C SER A 115 11.56 0.29 -3.22
N LEU A 116 10.64 -0.27 -2.42
CA LEU A 116 10.45 0.18 -1.03
C LEU A 116 11.64 -0.23 -0.16
N MET A 117 12.31 0.75 0.42
CA MET A 117 13.49 0.57 1.27
C MET A 117 13.16 0.64 2.75
N SER A 118 12.09 1.37 3.13
CA SER A 118 11.76 1.54 4.54
C SER A 118 10.27 1.81 4.79
N ILE A 119 9.73 1.17 5.84
CA ILE A 119 8.46 1.47 6.47
C ILE A 119 8.78 1.98 7.87
N ASN A 120 8.52 3.27 8.13
CA ASN A 120 8.86 3.93 9.38
C ASN A 120 7.59 4.23 10.18
N VAL A 121 7.50 3.67 11.37
CA VAL A 121 6.38 3.88 12.30
C VAL A 121 6.79 4.89 13.36
N THR A 122 5.92 5.85 13.69
CA THR A 122 6.17 6.81 14.78
C THR A 122 6.26 6.08 16.12
N GLU A 123 7.10 6.56 17.04
CA GLU A 123 7.34 5.91 18.35
C GLU A 123 6.08 5.82 19.20
N ASP A 124 5.17 6.80 19.06
CA ASP A 124 3.91 6.87 19.81
C ASP A 124 2.82 5.93 19.27
N ASN A 125 3.01 5.30 18.12
CA ASN A 125 2.05 4.31 17.63
C ASN A 125 1.95 3.13 18.61
N LEU A 126 0.72 2.77 19.01
CA LEU A 126 0.47 1.74 20.02
C LEU A 126 0.32 0.32 19.45
N ASN A 127 0.18 0.19 18.13
CA ASN A 127 -0.13 -1.09 17.46
C ASN A 127 1.06 -1.66 16.70
N TYR A 128 1.90 -0.76 16.15
CA TYR A 128 3.00 -1.11 15.27
C TYR A 128 4.32 -0.51 15.71
N ALA A 129 5.40 -1.07 15.20
CA ALA A 129 6.76 -0.58 15.38
C ALA A 129 7.57 -0.86 14.12
N SER A 130 8.66 -0.13 13.92
CA SER A 130 9.65 -0.48 12.90
C SER A 130 11.04 -0.62 13.49
N ILE A 131 11.83 -1.51 12.91
CA ILE A 131 13.27 -1.65 13.19
C ILE A 131 13.96 -1.68 11.82
N ASP A 132 14.90 -0.78 11.61
CA ASP A 132 15.63 -0.65 10.34
C ASP A 132 14.69 -0.61 9.11
N GLY A 133 13.53 0.02 9.26
CA GLY A 133 12.54 0.17 8.20
C GLY A 133 11.71 -1.09 7.91
N VAL A 134 11.83 -2.15 8.67
CA VAL A 134 10.98 -3.35 8.62
C VAL A 134 9.81 -3.18 9.57
N LEU A 135 8.60 -3.53 9.15
CA LEU A 135 7.36 -3.37 9.92
C LEU A 135 7.10 -4.57 10.81
N TYR A 136 6.81 -4.29 12.08
CA TYR A 136 6.46 -5.27 13.12
C TYR A 136 5.18 -4.86 13.86
N ASN A 137 4.57 -5.82 14.57
CA ASN A 137 3.64 -5.47 15.63
C ASN A 137 4.37 -4.73 16.77
N LYS A 138 3.64 -4.04 17.65
CA LYS A 138 4.24 -3.20 18.71
C LYS A 138 5.23 -3.95 19.60
N ASP A 139 4.92 -5.19 19.95
CA ASP A 139 5.78 -6.05 20.80
C ASP A 139 7.00 -6.62 20.06
N LYS A 140 7.11 -6.38 18.75
CA LYS A 140 8.19 -6.91 17.88
C LYS A 140 8.29 -8.42 17.90
N LYS A 141 7.16 -9.11 18.08
CA LYS A 141 7.05 -10.57 18.05
C LYS A 141 6.61 -11.10 16.70
N ILE A 142 5.97 -10.26 15.90
CA ILE A 142 5.49 -10.60 14.54
C ILE A 142 6.18 -9.65 13.57
N LEU A 143 6.93 -10.18 12.61
CA LEU A 143 7.37 -9.45 11.43
C LEU A 143 6.18 -9.41 10.47
N ILE A 144 5.68 -8.22 10.18
CA ILE A 144 4.48 -8.02 9.35
C ILE A 144 4.88 -7.83 7.89
N GLN A 145 5.83 -6.92 7.61
CA GLN A 145 6.25 -6.64 6.25
C GLN A 145 7.73 -6.24 6.19
N CYS A 146 8.49 -6.93 5.37
CA CYS A 146 9.80 -6.51 4.91
C CYS A 146 9.64 -5.66 3.65
N PRO A 147 10.25 -4.48 3.56
CA PRO A 147 10.23 -3.69 2.33
C PRO A 147 10.88 -4.44 1.16
N GLY A 148 10.19 -4.46 0.00
CA GLY A 148 10.59 -5.25 -1.17
C GLY A 148 11.93 -4.86 -1.81
N GLY A 149 12.39 -3.62 -1.61
CA GLY A 149 13.69 -3.14 -2.10
C GLY A 149 14.88 -3.46 -1.19
N LYS A 150 14.66 -4.07 -0.01
CA LYS A 150 15.76 -4.40 0.90
C LYS A 150 16.53 -5.64 0.46
N ASN A 151 17.84 -5.52 0.42
CA ASN A 151 18.75 -6.61 0.07
C ASN A 151 19.17 -7.47 1.27
N ASN A 152 19.17 -6.89 2.48
CA ASN A 152 19.59 -7.54 3.72
C ASN A 152 18.71 -7.07 4.86
N ILE A 153 18.33 -8.01 5.73
CA ILE A 153 17.70 -7.73 7.02
C ILE A 153 18.27 -8.63 8.10
N GLU A 154 18.27 -8.16 9.33
CA GLU A 154 18.52 -8.95 10.51
C GLU A 154 17.22 -9.07 11.30
N ILE A 155 16.70 -10.29 11.45
CA ILE A 155 15.47 -10.53 12.19
C ILE A 155 15.79 -10.55 13.69
N PRO A 156 15.17 -9.65 14.49
CA PRO A 156 15.43 -9.58 15.92
C PRO A 156 15.06 -10.87 16.64
N ASN A 157 15.83 -11.22 17.70
CA ASN A 157 15.57 -12.41 18.52
C ASN A 157 14.22 -12.41 19.23
N SER A 158 13.53 -11.27 19.31
CA SER A 158 12.18 -11.15 19.86
C SER A 158 11.10 -11.74 18.94
N VAL A 159 11.37 -11.82 17.63
CA VAL A 159 10.41 -12.32 16.63
C VAL A 159 10.10 -13.79 16.89
N ARG A 160 8.82 -14.13 16.80
CA ARG A 160 8.29 -15.49 16.97
C ARG A 160 7.51 -15.94 15.73
N ILE A 161 6.97 -14.99 14.98
CA ILE A 161 6.15 -15.23 13.80
C ILE A 161 6.65 -14.35 12.66
N ILE A 162 6.83 -14.94 11.50
CA ILE A 162 6.94 -14.23 10.23
C ILE A 162 5.53 -14.27 9.65
N GLY A 163 4.94 -13.11 9.42
CA GLY A 163 3.59 -12.96 8.92
C GLY A 163 3.42 -13.53 7.52
N GLU A 164 2.19 -13.73 7.11
CA GLU A 164 1.85 -14.12 5.73
C GLU A 164 2.29 -12.97 4.79
N ASN A 165 2.86 -13.32 3.64
CA ASN A 165 3.38 -12.36 2.65
C ASN A 165 4.35 -11.32 3.22
N ALA A 166 5.08 -11.64 4.29
CA ALA A 166 6.01 -10.71 4.94
C ALA A 166 7.26 -10.37 4.10
N PHE A 167 7.53 -11.17 3.03
CA PHE A 167 8.64 -10.99 2.09
C PHE A 167 8.18 -10.97 0.64
#